data_d4e6696cedddcc648e1744fbc7c8c49a
#
_entry.id   d4e6696cedddcc648e1744fbc7c8c49a
#
_cell.length_a   1.000
_cell.length_b   1.000
_cell.length_c   1.000
_cell.angle_alpha   90.00
_cell.angle_beta   90.00
_cell.angle_gamma   90.00
#
_symmetry.space_group_name_H-M   'P 1'
#
loop_
_entity.id
_entity.type
_entity.pdbx_description
1 polymer ?
#
loop_
_entity_poly.entity_id
_entity_poly.type
_entity_poly.pdbx_seq_one_letter_code
_entity_poly.pdbx_strand_id
1 'polypeptide(L)'
;DLIKLFYIPKEEYWFAMEIVPYIILANLMLGIYTNLSVWYKIQDKTKIGAYISVFGAIVTVVLNYILIPKIGLIGSAITTLAAYATMMFISFVLGQKSYPIPYDKKAIALYLGTAVLFSFGYFYNFRENYFVGITFILIFVALIYYNEKVMIQRILKSVLKK
;
A
#
# COMPACT_ATOMS: atom_id res chain seq x y z
N ASP A 1 -3.50 7.88 -19.17
CA ASP A 1 -4.06 9.02 -19.90
C ASP A 1 -5.59 8.98 -20.07
N LEU A 2 -6.23 7.80 -20.09
CA LEU A 2 -7.70 7.69 -20.03
C LEU A 2 -8.30 8.42 -18.82
N ILE A 3 -7.64 8.35 -17.64
CA ILE A 3 -8.08 9.05 -16.42
C ILE A 3 -8.02 10.57 -16.62
N LYS A 4 -7.01 11.11 -17.31
CA LYS A 4 -6.91 12.53 -17.62
C LYS A 4 -8.10 12.99 -18.46
N LEU A 5 -8.44 12.21 -19.48
CA LEU A 5 -9.48 12.56 -20.44
C LEU A 5 -10.89 12.56 -19.82
N PHE A 6 -11.18 11.62 -18.92
CA PHE A 6 -12.52 11.46 -18.34
C PHE A 6 -12.72 12.15 -17.00
N TYR A 7 -11.66 12.25 -16.16
CA TYR A 7 -11.78 12.71 -14.77
C TYR A 7 -11.09 14.04 -14.49
N ILE A 8 -10.12 14.45 -15.31
CA ILE A 8 -9.37 15.69 -15.10
C ILE A 8 -9.38 16.52 -16.39
N PRO A 9 -10.50 17.20 -16.71
CA PRO A 9 -10.64 17.95 -17.96
C PRO A 9 -9.76 19.20 -18.04
N LYS A 10 -9.26 19.71 -16.89
CA LYS A 10 -8.38 20.89 -16.85
C LYS A 10 -6.92 20.48 -16.83
N GLU A 11 -6.18 20.86 -17.85
CA GLU A 11 -4.74 20.58 -18.00
C GLU A 11 -3.90 21.11 -16.84
N GLU A 12 -4.33 22.18 -16.20
CA GLU A 12 -3.70 22.79 -15.02
C GLU A 12 -3.49 21.81 -13.86
N TYR A 13 -4.31 20.74 -13.76
CA TYR A 13 -4.18 19.72 -12.70
C TYR A 13 -3.38 18.48 -13.11
N TRP A 14 -2.87 18.40 -14.33
CA TRP A 14 -2.14 17.22 -14.80
C TRP A 14 -0.82 17.00 -14.06
N PHE A 15 -0.21 18.06 -13.53
CA PHE A 15 0.96 17.94 -12.67
C PHE A 15 0.67 17.14 -11.39
N ALA A 16 -0.57 17.15 -10.91
CA ALA A 16 -0.98 16.36 -9.75
C ALA A 16 -0.95 14.84 -10.00
N MET A 17 -0.86 14.42 -11.26
CA MET A 17 -0.72 12.98 -11.58
C MET A 17 0.60 12.38 -11.10
N GLU A 18 1.61 13.19 -10.82
CA GLU A 18 2.88 12.72 -10.28
C GLU A 18 2.77 12.16 -8.85
N ILE A 19 1.75 12.59 -8.09
CA ILE A 19 1.53 12.08 -6.73
C ILE A 19 0.78 10.74 -6.68
N VAL A 20 0.15 10.33 -7.78
CA VAL A 20 -0.75 9.16 -7.83
C VAL A 20 -0.06 7.87 -7.32
N PRO A 21 1.16 7.50 -7.75
CA PRO A 21 1.80 6.28 -7.28
C PRO A 21 2.08 6.32 -5.78
N TYR A 22 2.43 7.47 -5.21
CA TYR A 22 2.65 7.63 -3.77
C TYR A 22 1.36 7.46 -2.97
N ILE A 23 0.25 8.05 -3.45
CA ILE A 23 -1.04 7.95 -2.79
C ILE A 23 -1.61 6.53 -2.87
N ILE A 24 -1.47 5.84 -4.00
CA ILE A 24 -1.87 4.43 -4.13
C ILE A 24 -1.09 3.57 -3.14
N LEU A 25 0.22 3.74 -3.06
CA LEU A 25 1.06 3.02 -2.12
C LEU A 25 0.73 3.35 -0.67
N ALA A 26 0.45 4.62 -0.36
CA ALA A 26 0.00 5.04 0.97
C ALA A 26 -1.31 4.35 1.37
N ASN A 27 -2.29 4.28 0.47
CA ASN A 27 -3.55 3.58 0.71
C ASN A 27 -3.35 2.05 0.88
N LEU A 28 -2.39 1.45 0.17
CA LEU A 28 -2.01 0.05 0.39
C LEU A 28 -1.46 -0.15 1.82
N MET A 29 -0.55 0.74 2.29
CA MET A 29 -0.02 0.69 3.66
C MET A 29 -1.12 0.87 4.71
N LEU A 30 -2.06 1.79 4.47
CA LEU A 30 -3.24 1.98 5.32
C LEU A 30 -4.13 0.73 5.35
N GLY A 31 -4.36 0.08 4.21
CA GLY A 31 -5.11 -1.17 4.11
C GLY A 31 -4.47 -2.29 4.92
N ILE A 32 -3.14 -2.43 4.85
CA ILE A 32 -2.40 -3.40 5.66
C ILE A 32 -2.49 -3.04 7.15
N TYR A 33 -2.33 -1.76 7.51
CA TYR A 33 -2.48 -1.28 8.88
C TYR A 33 -3.87 -1.62 9.46
N THR A 34 -4.94 -1.39 8.70
CA THR A 34 -6.31 -1.71 9.14
C THR A 34 -6.50 -3.20 9.41
N ASN A 35 -5.96 -4.07 8.57
CA ASN A 35 -5.96 -5.51 8.80
C ASN A 35 -5.12 -5.89 10.04
N LEU A 36 -3.93 -5.32 10.19
CA LEU A 36 -3.11 -5.53 11.38
C LEU A 36 -3.78 -5.00 12.65
N SER A 37 -4.67 -4.02 12.56
CA SER A 37 -5.35 -3.42 13.71
C SER A 37 -6.31 -4.37 14.46
N VAL A 38 -6.67 -5.48 13.84
CA VAL A 38 -7.64 -6.44 14.39
C VAL A 38 -7.17 -7.04 15.73
N TRP A 39 -5.86 -7.26 15.90
CA TRP A 39 -5.34 -7.90 17.13
C TRP A 39 -5.64 -7.11 18.41
N TYR A 40 -5.48 -5.77 18.40
CA TYR A 40 -5.76 -4.99 19.60
C TYR A 40 -7.25 -4.75 19.82
N LYS A 41 -8.08 -4.89 18.79
CA LYS A 41 -9.53 -4.86 18.91
C LYS A 41 -10.05 -6.14 19.56
N ILE A 42 -9.53 -7.32 19.18
CA ILE A 42 -9.87 -8.62 19.76
C ILE A 42 -9.43 -8.70 21.24
N GLN A 43 -8.33 -8.03 21.60
CA GLN A 43 -7.82 -8.02 22.98
C GLN A 43 -8.36 -6.87 23.85
N ASP A 44 -9.36 -6.12 23.39
CA ASP A 44 -9.90 -4.92 24.04
C ASP A 44 -8.86 -3.84 24.37
N LYS A 45 -7.74 -3.84 23.64
CA LYS A 45 -6.62 -2.88 23.79
C LYS A 45 -6.72 -1.71 22.82
N THR A 46 -7.94 -1.19 22.60
CA THR A 46 -8.22 -0.14 21.60
C THR A 46 -7.42 1.14 21.82
N LYS A 47 -7.00 1.43 23.07
CA LYS A 47 -6.10 2.55 23.38
C LYS A 47 -4.80 2.51 22.58
N ILE A 48 -4.28 1.31 22.25
CA ILE A 48 -3.06 1.16 21.43
C ILE A 48 -3.30 1.71 20.03
N GLY A 49 -4.46 1.44 19.44
CA GLY A 49 -4.83 2.02 18.14
C GLY A 49 -4.88 3.54 18.16
N ALA A 50 -5.41 4.14 19.23
CA ALA A 50 -5.41 5.59 19.41
C ALA A 50 -3.98 6.15 19.48
N TYR A 51 -3.08 5.54 20.24
CA TYR A 51 -1.67 5.96 20.30
C TYR A 51 -0.96 5.86 18.95
N ILE A 52 -1.17 4.78 18.21
CA ILE A 52 -0.60 4.60 16.86
C ILE A 52 -1.11 5.71 15.93
N SER A 53 -2.41 6.01 15.97
CA SER A 53 -3.01 7.06 15.12
C SER A 53 -2.50 8.45 15.48
N VAL A 54 -2.37 8.77 16.77
CA VAL A 54 -1.80 10.04 17.22
C VAL A 54 -0.34 10.17 16.78
N PHE A 55 0.44 9.08 16.89
CA PHE A 55 1.82 9.08 16.41
C PHE A 55 1.89 9.30 14.89
N GLY A 56 1.03 8.64 14.10
CA GLY A 56 0.90 8.88 12.66
C GLY A 56 0.55 10.34 12.33
N ALA A 57 -0.35 10.96 13.11
CA ALA A 57 -0.69 12.37 12.94
C ALA A 57 0.51 13.30 13.23
N ILE A 58 1.29 13.02 14.27
CA ILE A 58 2.52 13.78 14.57
C ILE A 58 3.51 13.66 13.42
N VAL A 59 3.75 12.44 12.90
CA VAL A 59 4.62 12.21 11.73
C VAL A 59 4.13 13.03 10.53
N THR A 60 2.81 13.04 10.28
CA THR A 60 2.21 13.81 9.19
C THR A 60 2.48 15.30 9.34
N VAL A 61 2.24 15.88 10.51
CA VAL A 61 2.45 17.32 10.77
C VAL A 61 3.91 17.70 10.61
N VAL A 62 4.82 16.95 11.23
CA VAL A 62 6.27 17.22 11.18
C VAL A 62 6.81 17.13 9.76
N LEU A 63 6.48 16.04 9.04
CA LEU A 63 6.97 15.86 7.68
C LEU A 63 6.35 16.85 6.69
N ASN A 64 5.08 17.20 6.83
CA ASN A 64 4.46 18.25 6.01
C ASN A 64 5.16 19.60 6.22
N TYR A 65 5.46 19.96 7.44
CA TYR A 65 6.18 21.21 7.74
C TYR A 65 7.57 21.25 7.08
N ILE A 66 8.24 20.10 6.97
CA ILE A 66 9.59 20.01 6.37
C ILE A 66 9.54 19.87 4.85
N LEU A 67 8.64 19.04 4.32
CA LEU A 67 8.67 18.61 2.91
C LEU A 67 7.83 19.51 2.00
N ILE A 68 6.69 20.03 2.45
CA ILE A 68 5.84 20.88 1.60
C ILE A 68 6.59 22.13 1.12
N PRO A 69 7.35 22.87 1.97
CA PRO A 69 8.08 24.03 1.50
C PRO A 69 9.19 23.70 0.49
N LYS A 70 9.71 22.46 0.49
CA LYS A 70 10.82 22.04 -0.37
C LYS A 70 10.38 21.45 -1.70
N ILE A 71 9.36 20.60 -1.68
CA ILE A 71 8.95 19.80 -2.84
C ILE A 71 7.43 19.85 -3.09
N GLY A 72 6.73 20.81 -2.46
CA GLY A 72 5.33 21.10 -2.74
C GLY A 72 4.40 19.91 -2.57
N LEU A 73 3.54 19.67 -3.55
CA LEU A 73 2.50 18.65 -3.53
C LEU A 73 3.05 17.22 -3.38
N ILE A 74 4.20 16.93 -4.00
CA ILE A 74 4.87 15.63 -3.84
C ILE A 74 5.26 15.40 -2.38
N GLY A 75 5.66 16.47 -1.67
CA GLY A 75 5.98 16.40 -0.24
C GLY A 75 4.82 15.91 0.59
N SER A 76 3.60 16.37 0.34
CA SER A 76 2.41 15.90 1.07
C SER A 76 2.09 14.44 0.79
N ALA A 77 2.28 13.98 -0.45
CA ALA A 77 2.08 12.58 -0.82
C ALA A 77 3.10 11.64 -0.15
N ILE A 78 4.38 12.03 -0.14
CA ILE A 78 5.45 11.30 0.57
C ILE A 78 5.17 11.27 2.08
N THR A 79 4.72 12.37 2.65
CA THR A 79 4.35 12.45 4.07
C THR A 79 3.23 11.47 4.42
N THR A 80 2.18 11.41 3.60
CA THR A 80 1.08 10.47 3.80
C THR A 80 1.56 9.03 3.74
N LEU A 81 2.39 8.70 2.76
CA LEU A 81 3.01 7.38 2.64
C LEU A 81 3.85 7.04 3.88
N ALA A 82 4.71 7.95 4.32
CA ALA A 82 5.56 7.74 5.49
C ALA A 82 4.75 7.56 6.78
N ALA A 83 3.68 8.34 6.97
CA ALA A 83 2.80 8.22 8.13
C ALA A 83 2.10 6.85 8.16
N TYR A 84 1.49 6.42 7.06
CA TYR A 84 0.79 5.13 7.00
C TYR A 84 1.75 3.94 7.07
N ALA A 85 2.92 4.02 6.45
CA ALA A 85 3.96 3.00 6.58
C ALA A 85 4.44 2.88 8.04
N THR A 86 4.61 4.00 8.74
CA THR A 86 5.00 4.02 10.15
C THR A 86 3.91 3.39 11.03
N MET A 87 2.64 3.76 10.84
CA MET A 87 1.51 3.18 11.57
C MET A 87 1.42 1.66 11.35
N MET A 88 1.57 1.21 10.09
CA MET A 88 1.61 -0.20 9.73
C MET A 88 2.75 -0.93 10.45
N PHE A 89 3.97 -0.36 10.41
CA PHE A 89 5.14 -0.97 11.02
C PHE A 89 5.00 -1.09 12.55
N ILE A 90 4.55 -0.03 13.22
CA ILE A 90 4.32 -0.03 14.68
C ILE A 90 3.25 -1.06 15.04
N SER A 91 2.13 -1.11 14.31
CA SER A 91 1.06 -2.08 14.55
C SER A 91 1.56 -3.52 14.35
N PHE A 92 2.40 -3.76 13.34
CA PHE A 92 3.01 -5.09 13.11
C PHE A 92 3.92 -5.50 14.27
N VAL A 93 4.84 -4.63 14.69
CA VAL A 93 5.81 -4.93 15.77
C VAL A 93 5.09 -5.19 17.10
N LEU A 94 4.13 -4.33 17.45
CA LEU A 94 3.36 -4.49 18.68
C LEU A 94 2.45 -5.72 18.61
N GLY A 95 1.85 -5.98 17.45
CA GLY A 95 1.02 -7.16 17.21
C GLY A 95 1.81 -8.46 17.38
N GLN A 96 3.00 -8.55 16.80
CA GLN A 96 3.85 -9.74 16.94
C GLN A 96 4.29 -10.03 18.38
N LYS A 97 4.40 -8.99 19.22
CA LYS A 97 4.71 -9.15 20.65
C LYS A 97 3.50 -9.55 21.49
N SER A 98 2.32 -9.03 21.18
CA SER A 98 1.12 -9.21 22.02
C SER A 98 0.23 -10.37 21.56
N TYR A 99 0.19 -10.63 20.25
CA TYR A 99 -0.59 -11.68 19.60
C TYR A 99 0.16 -12.22 18.39
N PRO A 100 1.13 -13.13 18.57
CA PRO A 100 1.99 -13.60 17.49
C PRO A 100 1.20 -14.39 16.46
N ILE A 101 0.99 -13.78 15.29
CA ILE A 101 0.40 -14.46 14.13
C ILE A 101 1.55 -14.93 13.23
N PRO A 102 1.55 -16.20 12.80
CA PRO A 102 2.59 -16.75 11.92
C PRO A 102 2.41 -16.23 10.48
N TYR A 103 2.81 -14.98 10.22
CA TYR A 103 2.83 -14.44 8.87
C TYR A 103 3.99 -15.02 8.06
N ASP A 104 3.74 -15.39 6.82
CA ASP A 104 4.81 -15.63 5.86
C ASP A 104 5.43 -14.30 5.41
N LYS A 105 6.44 -13.86 6.20
CA LYS A 105 7.12 -12.58 5.97
C LYS A 105 7.84 -12.55 4.62
N LYS A 106 8.28 -13.72 4.09
CA LYS A 106 8.96 -13.80 2.81
C LYS A 106 7.98 -13.57 1.65
N ALA A 107 6.82 -14.21 1.70
CA ALA A 107 5.77 -14.00 0.70
C ALA A 107 5.26 -12.56 0.72
N ILE A 108 4.99 -11.99 1.90
CA ILE A 108 4.55 -10.60 2.03
C ILE A 108 5.60 -9.63 1.46
N ALA A 109 6.88 -9.79 1.82
CA ALA A 109 7.95 -8.94 1.31
C ALA A 109 8.12 -9.07 -0.21
N LEU A 110 7.98 -10.28 -0.75
CA LEU A 110 8.03 -10.53 -2.18
C LEU A 110 6.88 -9.81 -2.92
N TYR A 111 5.63 -9.97 -2.44
CA TYR A 111 4.47 -9.36 -3.11
C TYR A 111 4.48 -7.85 -3.00
N LEU A 112 4.77 -7.29 -1.83
CA LEU A 112 4.88 -5.84 -1.65
C LEU A 112 6.05 -5.27 -2.46
N GLY A 113 7.22 -5.90 -2.41
CA GLY A 113 8.39 -5.46 -3.14
C GLY A 113 8.19 -5.46 -4.66
N THR A 114 7.63 -6.54 -5.20
CA THR A 114 7.32 -6.62 -6.64
C THR A 114 6.23 -5.64 -7.06
N ALA A 115 5.18 -5.45 -6.26
CA ALA A 115 4.12 -4.48 -6.54
C ALA A 115 4.68 -3.04 -6.59
N VAL A 116 5.54 -2.68 -5.63
CA VAL A 116 6.20 -1.37 -5.60
C VAL A 116 7.12 -1.19 -6.80
N LEU A 117 7.99 -2.17 -7.08
CA LEU A 117 8.93 -2.12 -8.21
C LEU A 117 8.19 -1.98 -9.55
N PHE A 118 7.14 -2.76 -9.77
CA PHE A 118 6.37 -2.69 -11.02
C PHE A 118 5.60 -1.39 -11.14
N SER A 119 5.01 -0.89 -10.05
CA SER A 119 4.27 0.37 -10.04
C SER A 119 5.18 1.55 -10.36
N PHE A 120 6.29 1.69 -9.67
CA PHE A 120 7.24 2.79 -9.91
C PHE A 120 7.99 2.61 -11.24
N GLY A 121 8.41 1.38 -11.58
CA GLY A 121 9.06 1.09 -12.85
C GLY A 121 8.19 1.45 -14.05
N TYR A 122 6.92 1.09 -14.01
CA TYR A 122 5.96 1.47 -15.04
C TYR A 122 5.76 2.99 -15.09
N PHE A 123 5.51 3.61 -13.94
CA PHE A 123 5.19 5.03 -13.87
C PHE A 123 6.31 5.93 -14.40
N TYR A 124 7.57 5.63 -14.06
CA TYR A 124 8.69 6.47 -14.43
C TYR A 124 9.29 6.16 -15.81
N ASN A 125 9.24 4.89 -16.26
CA ASN A 125 9.95 4.50 -17.47
C ASN A 125 9.02 4.12 -18.64
N PHE A 126 7.80 3.65 -18.37
CA PHE A 126 6.96 3.03 -19.41
C PHE A 126 5.52 3.56 -19.41
N ARG A 127 5.28 4.74 -18.84
CA ARG A 127 3.93 5.31 -18.64
C ARG A 127 3.08 5.40 -19.89
N GLU A 128 3.70 5.60 -21.05
CA GLU A 128 3.00 5.73 -22.33
C GLU A 128 2.73 4.38 -23.01
N ASN A 129 3.38 3.31 -22.54
CA ASN A 129 3.27 1.98 -23.17
C ASN A 129 2.34 1.06 -22.37
N TYR A 130 1.07 1.02 -22.77
CA TYR A 130 0.04 0.18 -22.13
C TYR A 130 0.37 -1.32 -22.16
N PHE A 131 1.06 -1.81 -23.22
CA PHE A 131 1.44 -3.21 -23.31
C PHE A 131 2.40 -3.63 -22.20
N VAL A 132 3.34 -2.74 -21.83
CA VAL A 132 4.26 -2.99 -20.70
C VAL A 132 3.49 -3.04 -19.39
N GLY A 133 2.52 -2.15 -19.18
CA GLY A 133 1.67 -2.16 -17.99
C GLY A 133 0.88 -3.46 -17.84
N ILE A 134 0.24 -3.91 -18.91
CA ILE A 134 -0.48 -5.19 -18.95
C ILE A 134 0.47 -6.35 -18.65
N THR A 135 1.67 -6.35 -19.26
CA THR A 135 2.67 -7.39 -19.03
C THR A 135 3.09 -7.45 -17.56
N PHE A 136 3.33 -6.31 -16.89
CA PHE A 136 3.66 -6.28 -15.47
C PHE A 136 2.54 -6.84 -14.59
N ILE A 137 1.28 -6.53 -14.91
CA ILE A 137 0.12 -7.09 -14.20
C ILE A 137 0.06 -8.61 -14.39
N LEU A 138 0.23 -9.10 -15.62
CA LEU A 138 0.22 -10.54 -15.90
C LEU A 138 1.35 -11.29 -15.18
N ILE A 139 2.57 -10.72 -15.17
CA ILE A 139 3.70 -11.30 -14.44
C ILE A 139 3.40 -11.34 -12.93
N PHE A 140 2.83 -10.26 -12.37
CA PHE A 140 2.48 -10.20 -10.96
C PHE A 140 1.41 -11.23 -10.59
N VAL A 141 0.35 -11.36 -11.38
CA VAL A 141 -0.70 -12.38 -11.20
C VAL A 141 -0.13 -13.80 -11.32
N ALA A 142 0.73 -14.04 -12.30
CA ALA A 142 1.39 -15.33 -12.46
C ALA A 142 2.30 -15.67 -11.26
N LEU A 143 3.01 -14.69 -10.72
CA LEU A 143 3.85 -14.85 -9.54
C LEU A 143 3.01 -15.25 -8.31
N ILE A 144 1.88 -14.58 -8.07
CA ILE A 144 0.95 -14.94 -6.99
C ILE A 144 0.40 -16.34 -7.21
N TYR A 145 -0.08 -16.64 -8.43
CA TYR A 145 -0.64 -17.95 -8.74
C TYR A 145 0.37 -19.08 -8.52
N TYR A 146 1.62 -18.89 -8.95
CA TYR A 146 2.66 -19.90 -8.79
C TYR A 146 2.99 -20.18 -7.32
N ASN A 147 3.10 -19.14 -6.50
CA ASN A 147 3.40 -19.29 -5.09
C ASN A 147 2.21 -19.82 -4.27
N GLU A 148 0.98 -19.41 -4.61
CA GLU A 148 -0.23 -19.73 -3.84
C GLU A 148 -1.10 -20.83 -4.46
N LYS A 149 -0.61 -21.51 -5.50
CA LYS A 149 -1.41 -22.52 -6.25
C LYS A 149 -2.06 -23.56 -5.36
N VAL A 150 -1.39 -24.01 -4.30
CA VAL A 150 -1.92 -25.01 -3.37
C VAL A 150 -3.09 -24.47 -2.54
N MET A 151 -2.98 -23.21 -2.09
CA MET A 151 -4.06 -22.54 -1.35
C MET A 151 -5.24 -22.27 -2.27
N ILE A 152 -4.99 -21.75 -3.48
CA ILE A 152 -6.02 -21.47 -4.49
C ILE A 152 -6.78 -22.74 -4.85
N GLN A 153 -6.10 -23.87 -5.07
CA GLN A 153 -6.74 -25.16 -5.36
C GLN A 153 -7.60 -25.67 -4.20
N ARG A 154 -7.18 -25.45 -2.95
CA ARG A 154 -7.99 -25.80 -1.78
C ARG A 154 -9.28 -24.98 -1.70
N ILE A 155 -9.17 -23.68 -1.94
CA ILE A 155 -10.33 -22.76 -1.95
C ILE A 155 -11.30 -23.14 -3.06
N LEU A 156 -10.80 -23.35 -4.30
CA LEU A 156 -11.62 -23.78 -5.43
C LEU A 156 -12.36 -25.10 -5.14
N LYS A 157 -11.67 -26.09 -4.59
CA LYS A 157 -12.31 -27.36 -4.20
C LYS A 157 -13.37 -27.18 -3.10
N SER A 158 -13.19 -26.26 -2.19
CA SER A 158 -14.18 -25.98 -1.14
C SER A 158 -15.43 -25.24 -1.65
N VAL A 159 -15.28 -24.40 -2.68
CA VAL A 159 -16.38 -23.66 -3.32
C VAL A 159 -17.17 -24.57 -4.26
N LEU A 160 -16.48 -25.43 -5.02
CA LEU A 160 -17.14 -26.37 -5.95
C LEU A 160 -17.84 -27.54 -5.26
N LYS A 161 -17.64 -27.72 -3.94
CA LYS A 161 -18.27 -28.79 -3.15
C LYS A 161 -19.55 -28.35 -2.43
N LYS A 162 -19.94 -27.07 -2.60
CA LYS A 162 -21.21 -26.50 -2.16
C LYS A 162 -22.21 -26.45 -3.33
#